data_4261d6d498654e0614c447f0d6a2320b
#
_entry.id   4261d6d498654e0614c447f0d6a2320b
#
_cell.length_a   1.000
_cell.length_b   1.000
_cell.length_c   1.000
_cell.angle_alpha   90.00
_cell.angle_beta   90.00
_cell.angle_gamma   90.00
#
_symmetry.space_group_name_H-M   'P 1'
#
loop_
_entity.id
_entity.type
_entity.pdbx_description
1 polymer ?
#
loop_
_entity_poly.entity_id
_entity_poly.type
_entity_poly.pdbx_seq_one_letter_code
_entity_poly.pdbx_strand_id
1 'polypeptide(L)'
;DRAFPRALSRATLWIDRGQVRRREAGFEGFEDWRETVWAEEDEARHKLDRKIKAEAKWAVEGISARRKRNMGRVRALQVLRAERSARIRRQGTAAFALESGPTSGKKVIEARDLTKTYGDKPIVKGFDLRVLRGDRVAFVGPNGVGKTTLLKMLTGEVQPDAGTVTLGTNLEIAVFDQTRARLDLDASLWDNLTVDPLMRVSGSSDQVMVRGQPKHVVAYLKDFLFDEMQARAPIGSLSGGERARLLLARIMAHPSNLLVLDEP
;
A
#
# COMPACT_ATOMS: atom_id res chain seq x y z
N ASP A 1 -14.44 -7.90 -11.62
CA ASP A 1 -14.34 -8.61 -12.88
C ASP A 1 -14.19 -7.61 -14.04
N ARG A 2 -13.05 -7.65 -14.75
CA ARG A 2 -12.75 -6.71 -15.87
C ARG A 2 -13.33 -7.18 -17.20
N ALA A 3 -13.80 -8.41 -17.29
CA ALA A 3 -14.34 -8.98 -18.54
C ALA A 3 -15.71 -8.38 -18.88
N PHE A 4 -16.55 -8.19 -17.87
CA PHE A 4 -17.88 -7.64 -18.04
C PHE A 4 -17.90 -6.19 -18.56
N PRO A 5 -17.14 -5.23 -17.99
CA PRO A 5 -17.05 -3.89 -18.54
C PRO A 5 -16.49 -3.85 -19.98
N ARG A 6 -15.54 -4.73 -20.32
CA ARG A 6 -14.97 -4.81 -21.67
C ARG A 6 -16.02 -5.18 -22.73
N ALA A 7 -16.90 -6.11 -22.40
CA ALA A 7 -17.88 -6.63 -23.36
C ALA A 7 -19.07 -5.68 -23.62
N LEU A 8 -19.43 -4.84 -22.66
CA LEU A 8 -20.71 -4.11 -22.67
C LEU A 8 -20.57 -2.58 -22.72
N SER A 9 -19.39 -2.04 -22.36
CA SER A 9 -19.24 -0.59 -22.28
C SER A 9 -19.01 0.05 -23.66
N ARG A 10 -19.73 1.13 -23.95
CA ARG A 10 -19.55 1.99 -25.14
C ARG A 10 -18.83 3.29 -24.80
N ALA A 11 -18.82 3.68 -23.53
CA ALA A 11 -18.11 4.84 -23.03
C ALA A 11 -17.51 4.52 -21.66
N THR A 12 -16.41 5.17 -21.33
CA THR A 12 -15.73 5.04 -20.04
C THR A 12 -15.77 6.38 -19.32
N LEU A 13 -16.27 6.37 -18.09
CA LEU A 13 -16.17 7.48 -17.15
C LEU A 13 -15.10 7.14 -16.12
N TRP A 14 -14.06 7.95 -16.07
CA TRP A 14 -12.98 7.79 -15.11
C TRP A 14 -13.00 8.92 -14.10
N ILE A 15 -13.17 8.54 -12.82
CA ILE A 15 -13.13 9.47 -11.70
C ILE A 15 -11.74 9.38 -11.07
N ASP A 16 -11.00 10.48 -11.11
CA ASP A 16 -9.66 10.58 -10.52
C ASP A 16 -9.51 11.92 -9.79
N ARG A 17 -9.16 11.90 -8.53
CA ARG A 17 -8.90 13.08 -7.69
C ARG A 17 -10.00 14.15 -7.76
N GLY A 18 -11.27 13.71 -7.72
CA GLY A 18 -12.45 14.57 -7.79
C GLY A 18 -12.79 15.10 -9.20
N GLN A 19 -12.03 14.74 -10.23
CA GLN A 19 -12.34 15.06 -11.62
C GLN A 19 -12.94 13.85 -12.32
N VAL A 20 -13.98 14.09 -13.12
CA VAL A 20 -14.58 13.07 -13.98
C VAL A 20 -14.12 13.30 -15.41
N ARG A 21 -13.47 12.30 -15.99
CA ARG A 21 -13.04 12.29 -17.39
C ARG A 21 -13.88 11.30 -18.15
N ARG A 22 -14.34 11.67 -19.34
CA ARG A 22 -15.14 10.83 -20.22
C ARG A 22 -14.37 10.53 -21.49
N ARG A 23 -14.43 9.28 -21.92
CA ARG A 23 -13.94 8.81 -23.20
C ARG A 23 -15.08 8.11 -23.92
N GLU A 24 -15.32 8.47 -25.17
CA GLU A 24 -16.32 7.84 -26.05
C GLU A 24 -15.79 6.54 -26.67
N ALA A 25 -15.25 5.69 -25.81
CA ALA A 25 -14.79 4.34 -26.13
C ALA A 25 -15.03 3.43 -24.93
N GLY A 26 -15.26 2.17 -25.18
CA GLY A 26 -15.45 1.16 -24.14
C GLY A 26 -14.24 1.05 -23.21
N PHE A 27 -14.35 0.17 -22.22
CA PHE A 27 -13.30 -0.06 -21.23
C PHE A 27 -12.00 -0.64 -21.84
N GLU A 28 -12.08 -1.14 -23.06
CA GLU A 28 -10.91 -1.57 -23.80
C GLU A 28 -9.96 -0.39 -24.06
N GLY A 29 -8.66 -0.59 -23.81
CA GLY A 29 -7.66 0.48 -23.89
C GLY A 29 -7.75 1.55 -22.79
N PHE A 30 -8.49 1.30 -21.71
CA PHE A 30 -8.55 2.22 -20.56
C PHE A 30 -7.17 2.42 -19.91
N GLU A 31 -6.38 1.39 -19.81
CA GLU A 31 -5.06 1.45 -19.18
C GLU A 31 -4.12 2.35 -19.98
N ASP A 32 -4.08 2.19 -21.30
CA ASP A 32 -3.27 3.03 -22.20
C ASP A 32 -3.72 4.50 -22.17
N TRP A 33 -5.03 4.73 -22.18
CA TRP A 33 -5.57 6.09 -22.06
C TRP A 33 -5.20 6.73 -20.72
N ARG A 34 -5.33 5.99 -19.62
CA ARG A 34 -4.94 6.44 -18.29
C ARG A 34 -3.45 6.81 -18.24
N GLU A 35 -2.58 5.97 -18.81
CA GLU A 35 -1.14 6.22 -18.85
C GLU A 35 -0.79 7.45 -19.67
N THR A 36 -1.44 7.64 -20.82
CA THR A 36 -1.28 8.83 -21.64
C THR A 36 -1.67 10.10 -20.89
N VAL A 37 -2.83 10.11 -20.25
CA VAL A 37 -3.28 11.25 -19.42
C VAL A 37 -2.32 11.53 -18.28
N TRP A 38 -1.80 10.50 -17.65
CA TRP A 38 -0.83 10.65 -16.57
C TRP A 38 0.51 11.19 -17.06
N ALA A 39 0.98 10.77 -18.22
CA ALA A 39 2.20 11.30 -18.84
C ALA A 39 2.05 12.79 -19.20
N GLU A 40 0.91 13.20 -19.76
CA GLU A 40 0.61 14.60 -20.04
C GLU A 40 0.55 15.47 -18.77
N GLU A 41 -0.06 14.96 -17.69
CA GLU A 41 -0.09 15.64 -16.39
C GLU A 41 1.32 15.81 -15.80
N ASP A 42 2.15 14.77 -15.87
CA ASP A 42 3.52 14.82 -15.38
C ASP A 42 4.38 15.81 -16.19
N GLU A 43 4.21 15.85 -17.52
CA GLU A 43 4.88 16.85 -18.36
C GLU A 43 4.43 18.27 -18.04
N ALA A 44 3.12 18.49 -17.88
CA ALA A 44 2.56 19.78 -17.49
C ALA A 44 3.06 20.24 -16.10
N ARG A 45 3.23 19.28 -15.17
CA ARG A 45 3.83 19.55 -13.85
C ARG A 45 5.29 19.95 -13.98
N HIS A 46 6.07 19.22 -14.75
CA HIS A 46 7.48 19.56 -14.97
C HIS A 46 7.66 20.92 -15.65
N LYS A 47 6.79 21.28 -16.60
CA LYS A 47 6.76 22.62 -17.20
C LYS A 47 6.46 23.71 -16.17
N LEU A 48 5.47 23.49 -15.29
CA LEU A 48 5.12 24.42 -14.21
C LEU A 48 6.27 24.57 -13.21
N ASP A 49 6.88 23.48 -12.76
CA ASP A 49 8.00 23.50 -11.82
C ASP A 49 9.22 24.23 -12.39
N ARG A 50 9.54 24.02 -13.67
CA ARG A 50 10.60 24.77 -14.37
C ARG A 50 10.29 26.27 -14.41
N LYS A 51 9.05 26.65 -14.72
CA LYS A 51 8.62 28.04 -14.74
C LYS A 51 8.71 28.68 -13.35
N ILE A 52 8.26 28.00 -12.30
CA ILE A 52 8.36 28.48 -10.91
C ILE A 52 9.82 28.65 -10.52
N LYS A 53 10.70 27.70 -10.88
CA LYS A 53 12.14 27.77 -10.57
C LYS A 53 12.82 28.96 -11.27
N ALA A 54 12.49 29.19 -12.54
CA ALA A 54 13.02 30.33 -13.29
C ALA A 54 12.57 31.67 -12.70
N GLU A 55 11.28 31.81 -12.39
CA GLU A 55 10.73 33.02 -11.78
C GLU A 55 11.25 33.24 -10.34
N ALA A 56 11.44 32.17 -9.58
CA ALA A 56 12.03 32.25 -8.24
C ALA A 56 13.50 32.69 -8.30
N LYS A 57 14.27 32.15 -9.24
CA LYS A 57 15.66 32.57 -9.47
C LYS A 57 15.74 34.05 -9.83
N TRP A 58 14.87 34.51 -10.75
CA TRP A 58 14.79 35.92 -11.07
C TRP A 58 14.41 36.78 -9.85
N ALA A 59 13.49 36.35 -9.00
CA ALA A 59 13.08 37.09 -7.79
C ALA A 59 14.23 37.25 -6.78
N VAL A 60 15.24 36.39 -6.80
CA VAL A 60 16.41 36.46 -5.90
C VAL A 60 17.56 37.22 -6.57
N GLU A 61 17.89 36.89 -7.81
CA GLU A 61 19.09 37.41 -8.52
C GLU A 61 18.80 38.69 -9.33
N GLY A 62 17.58 38.90 -9.79
CA GLY A 62 17.19 39.99 -10.70
C GLY A 62 16.94 41.34 -10.03
N ILE A 63 17.20 41.49 -8.73
CA ILE A 63 16.98 42.73 -7.98
C ILE A 63 18.30 43.43 -7.72
N SER A 64 18.75 44.21 -8.69
CA SER A 64 19.80 45.18 -8.38
C SER A 64 19.23 46.30 -7.47
N ALA A 65 20.05 46.77 -6.54
CA ALA A 65 19.64 47.66 -5.43
C ALA A 65 18.97 49.00 -5.84
N ARG A 66 18.83 49.29 -7.14
CA ARG A 66 18.28 50.56 -7.67
C ARG A 66 16.96 50.44 -8.45
N ARG A 67 16.39 49.25 -8.65
CA ARG A 67 15.13 49.10 -9.41
C ARG A 67 13.98 48.65 -8.49
N LYS A 68 12.85 49.39 -8.52
CA LYS A 68 11.59 48.97 -7.86
C LYS A 68 11.25 47.52 -8.28
N ARG A 69 11.00 46.66 -7.30
CA ARG A 69 10.49 45.30 -7.53
C ARG A 69 9.33 45.36 -8.51
N ASN A 70 9.37 44.59 -9.59
CA ASN A 70 8.21 44.40 -10.44
C ASN A 70 7.16 43.58 -9.65
N MET A 71 6.30 44.24 -8.90
CA MET A 71 5.28 43.60 -8.05
C MET A 71 4.31 42.75 -8.85
N GLY A 72 4.08 43.08 -10.12
CA GLY A 72 3.30 42.24 -11.03
C GLY A 72 3.88 40.85 -11.21
N ARG A 73 5.20 40.77 -11.40
CA ARG A 73 5.90 39.49 -11.61
C ARG A 73 6.00 38.66 -10.30
N VAL A 74 6.16 39.34 -9.16
CA VAL A 74 6.10 38.70 -7.83
C VAL A 74 4.72 38.11 -7.57
N ARG A 75 3.63 38.85 -7.89
CA ARG A 75 2.27 38.34 -7.79
C ARG A 75 2.05 37.14 -8.72
N ALA A 76 2.56 37.21 -9.96
CA ALA A 76 2.48 36.08 -10.90
C ALA A 76 3.18 34.83 -10.34
N LEU A 77 4.35 34.97 -9.71
CA LEU A 77 5.03 33.84 -9.04
C LEU A 77 4.19 33.27 -7.89
N GLN A 78 3.52 34.13 -7.11
CA GLN A 78 2.61 33.67 -6.03
C GLN A 78 1.43 32.87 -6.60
N VAL A 79 0.83 33.32 -7.71
CA VAL A 79 -0.24 32.59 -8.40
C VAL A 79 0.24 31.22 -8.89
N LEU A 80 1.41 31.14 -9.52
CA LEU A 80 1.98 29.87 -9.96
C LEU A 80 2.25 28.89 -8.79
N ARG A 81 2.70 29.40 -7.65
CA ARG A 81 2.89 28.60 -6.42
C ARG A 81 1.56 28.15 -5.84
N ALA A 82 0.53 29.00 -5.83
CA ALA A 82 -0.81 28.62 -5.41
C ALA A 82 -1.42 27.56 -6.33
N GLU A 83 -1.27 27.72 -7.65
CA GLU A 83 -1.68 26.71 -8.63
C GLU A 83 -0.99 25.36 -8.37
N ARG A 84 0.33 25.38 -8.13
CA ARG A 84 1.08 24.17 -7.78
C ARG A 84 0.59 23.51 -6.51
N SER A 85 0.30 24.29 -5.45
CA SER A 85 -0.18 23.76 -4.17
C SER A 85 -1.61 23.23 -4.23
N ALA A 86 -2.46 23.81 -5.08
CA ALA A 86 -3.84 23.36 -5.28
C ALA A 86 -3.94 22.06 -6.10
N ARG A 87 -2.90 21.68 -6.83
CA ARG A 87 -2.89 20.43 -7.59
C ARG A 87 -2.77 19.24 -6.65
N ILE A 88 -3.80 18.42 -6.59
CA ILE A 88 -3.78 17.14 -5.85
C ILE A 88 -2.76 16.21 -6.52
N ARG A 89 -1.73 15.82 -5.78
CA ARG A 89 -0.68 14.91 -6.27
C ARG A 89 -1.27 13.52 -6.48
N ARG A 90 -0.87 12.87 -7.59
CA ARG A 90 -1.09 11.45 -7.77
C ARG A 90 -0.36 10.71 -6.64
N GLN A 91 -1.06 9.82 -5.95
CA GLN A 91 -0.43 8.90 -5.02
C GLN A 91 0.53 8.03 -5.83
N GLY A 92 1.81 8.06 -5.49
CA GLY A 92 2.84 7.26 -6.15
C GLY A 92 2.60 5.76 -5.95
N THR A 93 3.36 4.94 -6.62
CA THR A 93 3.46 3.52 -6.29
C THR A 93 4.30 3.40 -5.04
N ALA A 94 3.78 2.75 -4.00
CA ALA A 94 4.57 2.48 -2.81
C ALA A 94 5.76 1.58 -3.19
N ALA A 95 6.98 2.08 -3.00
CA ALA A 95 8.19 1.30 -3.21
C ALA A 95 8.47 0.50 -1.95
N PHE A 96 7.94 -0.72 -1.87
CA PHE A 96 8.24 -1.62 -0.78
C PHE A 96 9.61 -2.28 -1.02
N ALA A 97 10.63 -1.84 -0.30
CA ALA A 97 11.83 -2.62 -0.14
C ALA A 97 11.51 -3.76 0.85
N LEU A 98 11.24 -4.93 0.34
CA LEU A 98 11.19 -6.17 1.13
C LEU A 98 12.63 -6.54 1.50
N GLU A 99 13.20 -5.83 2.46
CA GLU A 99 14.44 -6.29 3.08
C GLU A 99 14.15 -7.58 3.84
N SER A 100 14.93 -8.60 3.57
CA SER A 100 14.77 -9.93 4.16
C SER A 100 14.97 -9.86 5.68
N GLY A 101 13.98 -10.32 6.42
CA GLY A 101 14.11 -10.64 7.85
C GLY A 101 15.17 -11.73 8.09
N PRO A 102 15.26 -12.27 9.31
CA PRO A 102 16.21 -13.33 9.64
C PRO A 102 16.08 -14.48 8.65
N THR A 103 17.22 -15.04 8.25
CA THR A 103 17.26 -16.06 7.19
C THR A 103 16.57 -17.34 7.64
N SER A 104 15.43 -17.67 7.05
CA SER A 104 14.74 -18.95 7.27
C SER A 104 15.53 -20.13 6.65
N GLY A 105 15.19 -21.34 7.05
CA GLY A 105 15.66 -22.55 6.38
C GLY A 105 15.30 -22.55 4.88
N LYS A 106 15.91 -23.42 4.09
CA LYS A 106 15.62 -23.57 2.64
C LYS A 106 14.17 -24.02 2.40
N LYS A 107 13.63 -24.88 3.27
CA LYS A 107 12.25 -25.35 3.29
C LYS A 107 11.45 -24.44 4.20
N VAL A 108 10.36 -23.88 3.69
CA VAL A 108 9.49 -22.93 4.43
C VAL A 108 8.24 -23.66 4.92
N ILE A 109 7.50 -24.33 4.05
CA ILE A 109 6.33 -25.13 4.40
C ILE A 109 6.38 -26.43 3.62
N GLU A 110 6.07 -27.54 4.28
CA GLU A 110 5.80 -28.82 3.64
C GLU A 110 4.47 -29.36 4.17
N ALA A 111 3.52 -29.51 3.28
CA ALA A 111 2.20 -30.07 3.53
C ALA A 111 2.07 -31.40 2.80
N ARG A 112 1.58 -32.44 3.47
CA ARG A 112 1.38 -33.77 2.89
C ARG A 112 0.01 -34.31 3.22
N ASP A 113 -0.72 -34.70 2.18
CA ASP A 113 -2.03 -35.36 2.23
C ASP A 113 -3.04 -34.61 3.12
N LEU A 114 -3.03 -33.25 3.03
CA LEU A 114 -3.90 -32.43 3.84
C LEU A 114 -5.35 -32.65 3.49
N THR A 115 -6.15 -32.97 4.50
CA THR A 115 -7.61 -33.12 4.36
C THR A 115 -8.30 -32.30 5.45
N LYS A 116 -9.37 -31.57 5.08
CA LYS A 116 -10.21 -30.81 5.99
C LYS A 116 -11.65 -30.82 5.55
N THR A 117 -12.53 -31.14 6.50
CA THR A 117 -13.97 -31.19 6.29
C THR A 117 -14.67 -30.35 7.36
N TYR A 118 -15.72 -29.64 7.02
CA TYR A 118 -16.60 -28.96 7.95
C TYR A 118 -18.02 -29.52 7.80
N GLY A 119 -18.49 -30.22 8.85
CA GLY A 119 -19.70 -31.04 8.74
C GLY A 119 -19.54 -32.07 7.64
N ASP A 120 -20.46 -32.13 6.70
CA ASP A 120 -20.41 -33.07 5.56
C ASP A 120 -19.69 -32.51 4.32
N LYS A 121 -19.19 -31.27 4.41
CA LYS A 121 -18.57 -30.59 3.26
C LYS A 121 -17.06 -30.70 3.30
N PRO A 122 -16.43 -31.47 2.38
CA PRO A 122 -14.97 -31.48 2.24
C PRO A 122 -14.50 -30.16 1.65
N ILE A 123 -13.56 -29.51 2.31
CA ILE A 123 -12.96 -28.23 1.88
C ILE A 123 -11.62 -28.47 1.18
N VAL A 124 -10.79 -29.34 1.78
CA VAL A 124 -9.50 -29.73 1.21
C VAL A 124 -9.42 -31.23 1.26
N LYS A 125 -8.93 -31.86 0.20
CA LYS A 125 -8.88 -33.33 0.09
C LYS A 125 -7.56 -33.77 -0.54
N GLY A 126 -6.70 -34.40 0.26
CA GLY A 126 -5.44 -35.00 -0.21
C GLY A 126 -4.50 -33.96 -0.85
N PHE A 127 -4.30 -32.81 -0.22
CA PHE A 127 -3.53 -31.71 -0.80
C PHE A 127 -2.07 -31.76 -0.35
N ASP A 128 -1.16 -31.75 -1.32
CA ASP A 128 0.27 -31.67 -1.12
C ASP A 128 0.83 -30.33 -1.58
N LEU A 129 1.73 -29.74 -0.79
CA LEU A 129 2.41 -28.50 -1.14
C LEU A 129 3.79 -28.45 -0.52
N ARG A 130 4.76 -27.96 -1.28
CA ARG A 130 6.08 -27.64 -0.78
C ARG A 130 6.45 -26.22 -1.18
N VAL A 131 6.73 -25.37 -0.18
CA VAL A 131 7.16 -23.99 -0.37
C VAL A 131 8.61 -23.85 0.06
N LEU A 132 9.43 -23.33 -0.82
CA LEU A 132 10.84 -23.04 -0.57
C LEU A 132 11.05 -21.55 -0.34
N ARG A 133 12.18 -21.19 0.24
CA ARG A 133 12.55 -19.79 0.42
C ARG A 133 12.70 -19.10 -0.92
N GLY A 134 12.00 -17.95 -1.07
CA GLY A 134 11.95 -17.16 -2.28
C GLY A 134 10.76 -17.48 -3.18
N ASP A 135 10.01 -18.55 -2.91
CA ASP A 135 8.81 -18.86 -3.67
C ASP A 135 7.71 -17.81 -3.45
N ARG A 136 6.93 -17.58 -4.50
CA ARG A 136 5.72 -16.78 -4.48
C ARG A 136 4.56 -17.62 -4.95
N VAL A 137 3.68 -17.97 -4.02
CA VAL A 137 2.55 -18.89 -4.27
C VAL A 137 1.25 -18.10 -4.22
N ALA A 138 0.39 -18.27 -5.22
CA ALA A 138 -0.95 -17.68 -5.24
C ALA A 138 -2.00 -18.79 -5.33
N PHE A 139 -2.97 -18.77 -4.40
CA PHE A 139 -4.15 -19.65 -4.43
C PHE A 139 -5.29 -18.94 -5.16
N VAL A 140 -5.71 -19.49 -6.30
CA VAL A 140 -6.77 -18.94 -7.14
C VAL A 140 -7.99 -19.84 -7.11
N GLY A 141 -9.16 -19.25 -6.92
CA GLY A 141 -10.44 -19.99 -6.93
C GLY A 141 -11.60 -19.09 -6.52
N PRO A 142 -12.86 -19.56 -6.70
CA PRO A 142 -14.05 -18.80 -6.31
C PRO A 142 -14.13 -18.57 -4.80
N ASN A 143 -14.96 -17.58 -4.39
CA ASN A 143 -15.17 -17.31 -2.97
C ASN A 143 -15.83 -18.51 -2.29
N GLY A 144 -15.41 -18.80 -1.05
CA GLY A 144 -15.92 -19.92 -0.26
C GLY A 144 -15.37 -21.29 -0.65
N VAL A 145 -14.40 -21.41 -1.59
CA VAL A 145 -13.81 -22.70 -1.97
C VAL A 145 -12.83 -23.26 -0.92
N GLY A 146 -12.46 -22.46 0.10
CA GLY A 146 -11.55 -22.91 1.16
C GLY A 146 -10.14 -22.32 1.13
N LYS A 147 -9.87 -21.26 0.34
CA LYS A 147 -8.55 -20.60 0.28
C LYS A 147 -8.06 -20.17 1.66
N THR A 148 -8.88 -19.44 2.41
CA THR A 148 -8.58 -19.01 3.80
C THR A 148 -8.35 -20.19 4.73
N THR A 149 -9.14 -21.26 4.63
CA THR A 149 -8.96 -22.47 5.43
C THR A 149 -7.62 -23.15 5.13
N LEU A 150 -7.26 -23.25 3.85
CA LEU A 150 -5.97 -23.78 3.44
C LEU A 150 -4.82 -22.94 3.98
N LEU A 151 -4.87 -21.61 3.83
CA LEU A 151 -3.86 -20.72 4.39
C LEU A 151 -3.71 -20.89 5.90
N LYS A 152 -4.82 -20.99 6.65
CA LYS A 152 -4.81 -21.22 8.10
C LYS A 152 -4.24 -22.59 8.50
N MET A 153 -4.45 -23.62 7.69
CA MET A 153 -3.78 -24.91 7.92
C MET A 153 -2.29 -24.81 7.66
N LEU A 154 -1.87 -24.16 6.57
CA LEU A 154 -0.45 -23.99 6.22
C LEU A 154 0.31 -23.13 7.23
N THR A 155 -0.35 -22.20 7.93
CA THR A 155 0.24 -21.37 9.01
C THR A 155 0.12 -22.03 10.39
N GLY A 156 -0.57 -23.16 10.51
CA GLY A 156 -0.74 -23.88 11.77
C GLY A 156 -1.86 -23.34 12.66
N GLU A 157 -2.66 -22.36 12.18
CA GLU A 157 -3.81 -21.82 12.94
C GLU A 157 -5.00 -22.79 13.01
N VAL A 158 -5.17 -23.63 11.99
CA VAL A 158 -6.19 -24.67 11.91
C VAL A 158 -5.53 -26.02 11.71
N GLN A 159 -5.88 -26.99 12.54
CA GLN A 159 -5.39 -28.35 12.39
C GLN A 159 -6.11 -29.06 11.23
N PRO A 160 -5.41 -29.78 10.35
CA PRO A 160 -6.04 -30.66 9.38
C PRO A 160 -6.70 -31.85 10.08
N ASP A 161 -7.69 -32.46 9.44
CA ASP A 161 -8.33 -33.69 9.93
C ASP A 161 -7.49 -34.91 9.61
N ALA A 162 -6.73 -34.84 8.49
CA ALA A 162 -5.72 -35.83 8.11
C ALA A 162 -4.56 -35.13 7.37
N GLY A 163 -3.42 -35.81 7.32
CA GLY A 163 -2.18 -35.28 6.75
C GLY A 163 -1.35 -34.47 7.75
N THR A 164 -0.28 -33.88 7.28
CA THR A 164 0.68 -33.16 8.14
C THR A 164 1.15 -31.87 7.50
N VAL A 165 1.35 -30.83 8.32
CA VAL A 165 2.04 -29.59 7.96
C VAL A 165 3.33 -29.49 8.76
N THR A 166 4.44 -29.33 8.08
CA THR A 166 5.74 -29.08 8.71
C THR A 166 6.23 -27.68 8.32
N LEU A 167 6.39 -26.84 9.31
CA LEU A 167 6.99 -25.51 9.14
C LEU A 167 8.51 -25.61 9.20
N GLY A 168 9.17 -24.78 8.41
CA GLY A 168 10.63 -24.66 8.41
C GLY A 168 11.17 -24.05 9.70
N THR A 169 12.48 -24.06 9.85
CA THR A 169 13.16 -23.45 11.01
C THR A 169 13.29 -21.93 10.85
N ASN A 170 13.27 -21.22 11.98
CA ASN A 170 13.40 -19.76 12.05
C ASN A 170 12.39 -19.01 11.19
N LEU A 171 11.13 -19.48 11.14
CA LEU A 171 10.07 -18.78 10.44
C LEU A 171 9.46 -17.72 11.34
N GLU A 172 9.43 -16.49 10.82
CA GLU A 172 8.66 -15.37 11.35
C GLU A 172 7.54 -15.08 10.35
N ILE A 173 6.33 -15.51 10.72
CA ILE A 173 5.17 -15.46 9.83
C ILE A 173 4.40 -14.16 10.11
N ALA A 174 4.24 -13.33 9.08
CA ALA A 174 3.32 -12.20 9.10
C ALA A 174 2.08 -12.54 8.29
N VAL A 175 0.91 -12.53 8.93
CA VAL A 175 -0.38 -12.81 8.30
C VAL A 175 -1.16 -11.51 8.17
N PHE A 176 -1.53 -11.17 6.94
CA PHE A 176 -2.50 -10.14 6.65
C PHE A 176 -3.89 -10.79 6.58
N ASP A 177 -4.69 -10.57 7.62
CA ASP A 177 -6.10 -10.93 7.66
C ASP A 177 -6.91 -9.64 7.89
N GLN A 178 -7.62 -9.20 6.88
CA GLN A 178 -8.40 -7.96 6.91
C GLN A 178 -9.46 -7.97 8.02
N THR A 179 -9.92 -9.15 8.45
CA THR A 179 -10.96 -9.28 9.48
C THR A 179 -10.40 -9.24 10.90
N ARG A 180 -9.14 -9.59 11.11
CA ARG A 180 -8.50 -9.71 12.44
C ARG A 180 -7.72 -8.47 12.86
N ALA A 181 -7.26 -7.69 11.93
CA ALA A 181 -6.51 -6.48 12.22
C ALA A 181 -7.46 -5.38 12.73
N ARG A 182 -7.81 -5.42 14.01
CA ARG A 182 -8.61 -4.37 14.65
C ARG A 182 -7.77 -3.10 14.72
N LEU A 183 -8.13 -2.13 13.88
CA LEU A 183 -7.69 -0.75 14.00
C LEU A 183 -8.63 -0.06 14.97
N ASP A 184 -8.07 0.68 15.90
CA ASP A 184 -8.85 1.64 16.69
C ASP A 184 -9.20 2.82 15.77
N LEU A 185 -10.47 2.93 15.40
CA LEU A 185 -10.94 3.92 14.44
C LEU A 185 -10.91 5.35 14.99
N ASP A 186 -10.93 5.49 16.30
CA ASP A 186 -10.92 6.80 16.99
C ASP A 186 -9.49 7.29 17.21
N ALA A 187 -8.53 6.38 17.27
CA ALA A 187 -7.12 6.73 17.40
C ALA A 187 -6.52 7.25 16.07
N SER A 188 -5.48 8.08 16.18
CA SER A 188 -4.74 8.54 15.00
C SER A 188 -3.89 7.41 14.40
N LEU A 189 -3.46 7.58 13.14
CA LEU A 189 -2.48 6.68 12.54
C LEU A 189 -1.21 6.62 13.37
N TRP A 190 -0.78 7.75 13.89
CA TRP A 190 0.37 7.88 14.77
C TRP A 190 0.24 6.99 16.01
N ASP A 191 -0.88 7.13 16.74
CA ASP A 191 -1.11 6.40 17.97
C ASP A 191 -1.20 4.89 17.71
N ASN A 192 -1.88 4.49 16.64
CA ASN A 192 -1.98 3.07 16.26
C ASN A 192 -0.62 2.40 16.01
N LEU A 193 0.38 3.16 15.53
CA LEU A 193 1.72 2.64 15.32
C LEU A 193 2.58 2.70 16.59
N THR A 194 2.49 3.78 17.38
CA THR A 194 3.34 3.99 18.55
C THR A 194 2.88 3.26 19.80
N VAL A 195 1.56 2.96 19.89
CA VAL A 195 0.99 2.18 21.01
C VAL A 195 1.17 0.67 20.81
N ASP A 196 1.38 0.22 19.58
CA ASP A 196 1.61 -1.20 19.29
C ASP A 196 2.87 -1.69 20.05
N PRO A 197 2.75 -2.68 20.97
CA PRO A 197 3.86 -3.13 21.79
C PRO A 197 5.08 -3.63 20.98
N LEU A 198 4.83 -4.11 19.76
CA LEU A 198 5.87 -4.64 18.88
C LEU A 198 6.56 -3.56 18.06
N MET A 199 5.92 -2.38 17.94
CA MET A 199 6.46 -1.24 17.18
C MET A 199 6.96 -0.12 18.09
N ARG A 200 6.67 -0.19 19.39
CA ARG A 200 7.01 0.85 20.35
C ARG A 200 8.53 0.96 20.56
N VAL A 201 9.05 2.18 20.46
CA VAL A 201 10.42 2.51 20.87
C VAL A 201 10.41 3.05 22.27
N SER A 202 11.14 2.41 23.19
CA SER A 202 11.23 2.84 24.58
C SER A 202 11.87 4.23 24.67
N GLY A 203 11.18 5.16 25.35
CA GLY A 203 11.68 6.53 25.54
C GLY A 203 11.49 7.47 24.35
N SER A 204 10.82 7.04 23.27
CA SER A 204 10.52 7.89 22.12
C SER A 204 9.04 7.80 21.74
N SER A 205 8.38 8.95 21.58
CA SER A 205 6.98 9.06 21.16
C SER A 205 6.82 9.34 19.66
N ASP A 206 7.91 9.60 18.95
CA ASP A 206 7.94 9.99 17.54
C ASP A 206 8.59 8.93 16.63
N GLN A 207 9.00 7.81 17.21
CA GLN A 207 9.63 6.72 16.50
C GLN A 207 8.87 5.41 16.67
N VAL A 208 8.96 4.59 15.65
CA VAL A 208 8.44 3.22 15.63
C VAL A 208 9.56 2.25 15.25
N MET A 209 9.52 1.08 15.84
CA MET A 209 10.44 0.00 15.52
C MET A 209 10.01 -0.63 14.18
N VAL A 210 10.84 -0.54 13.17
CA VAL A 210 10.61 -1.13 11.86
C VAL A 210 11.72 -2.15 11.62
N ARG A 211 11.37 -3.43 11.67
CA ARG A 211 12.33 -4.55 11.48
C ARG A 211 13.60 -4.44 12.34
N GLY A 212 13.42 -4.06 13.60
CA GLY A 212 14.51 -3.90 14.53
C GLY A 212 15.30 -2.59 14.42
N GLN A 213 14.89 -1.67 13.56
CA GLN A 213 15.47 -0.34 13.40
C GLN A 213 14.47 0.74 13.82
N PRO A 214 14.82 1.73 14.64
CA PRO A 214 13.95 2.85 14.95
C PRO A 214 13.82 3.77 13.73
N LYS A 215 12.60 4.14 13.39
CA LYS A 215 12.27 5.04 12.27
C LYS A 215 11.22 6.05 12.71
N HIS A 216 11.37 7.30 12.29
CA HIS A 216 10.38 8.34 12.58
C HIS A 216 9.02 7.97 11.95
N VAL A 217 7.93 8.09 12.72
CA VAL A 217 6.56 7.66 12.33
C VAL A 217 6.15 8.26 10.98
N VAL A 218 6.32 9.58 10.80
CA VAL A 218 5.94 10.24 9.54
C VAL A 218 6.78 9.76 8.36
N ALA A 219 8.09 9.51 8.57
CA ALA A 219 8.95 8.97 7.52
C ALA A 219 8.50 7.57 7.12
N TYR A 220 8.12 6.75 8.08
CA TYR A 220 7.59 5.41 7.82
C TYR A 220 6.24 5.45 7.10
N LEU A 221 5.30 6.28 7.56
CA LEU A 221 4.00 6.43 6.92
C LEU A 221 4.10 6.96 5.47
N LYS A 222 5.08 7.82 5.17
CA LYS A 222 5.34 8.30 3.80
C LYS A 222 5.71 7.19 2.83
N ASP A 223 6.37 6.11 3.27
CA ASP A 223 6.65 4.94 2.43
C ASP A 223 5.35 4.26 1.98
N PHE A 224 4.29 4.38 2.78
CA PHE A 224 2.95 3.87 2.50
C PHE A 224 2.01 4.94 1.93
N LEU A 225 2.56 6.05 1.41
CA LEU A 225 1.82 7.12 0.73
C LEU A 225 0.84 7.87 1.63
N PHE A 226 1.10 7.93 2.92
CA PHE A 226 0.41 8.84 3.84
C PHE A 226 1.20 10.15 3.96
N ASP A 227 0.49 11.26 4.08
CA ASP A 227 1.10 12.55 4.36
C ASP A 227 1.17 12.83 5.88
N GLU A 228 1.81 13.92 6.23
CA GLU A 228 1.99 14.32 7.63
C GLU A 228 0.66 14.71 8.31
N MET A 229 -0.28 15.28 7.56
CA MET A 229 -1.59 15.63 8.09
C MET A 229 -2.40 14.37 8.38
N GLN A 230 -2.36 13.38 7.49
CA GLN A 230 -3.00 12.08 7.68
C GLN A 230 -2.43 11.34 8.88
N ALA A 231 -1.13 11.49 9.17
CA ALA A 231 -0.51 10.83 10.33
C ALA A 231 -1.20 11.16 11.65
N ARG A 232 -1.75 12.37 11.79
CA ARG A 232 -2.48 12.84 12.98
C ARG A 232 -4.00 12.69 12.87
N ALA A 233 -4.52 12.31 11.71
CA ALA A 233 -5.94 12.12 11.50
C ALA A 233 -6.43 10.81 12.12
N PRO A 234 -7.70 10.74 12.60
CA PRO A 234 -8.28 9.51 13.09
C PRO A 234 -8.44 8.48 11.95
N ILE A 235 -8.21 7.21 12.25
CA ILE A 235 -8.31 6.12 11.27
C ILE A 235 -9.71 6.02 10.69
N GLY A 236 -10.74 6.40 11.45
CA GLY A 236 -12.12 6.43 10.99
C GLY A 236 -12.34 7.30 9.74
N SER A 237 -11.51 8.34 9.54
CA SER A 237 -11.57 9.22 8.36
C SER A 237 -10.95 8.61 7.09
N LEU A 238 -10.21 7.52 7.20
CA LEU A 238 -9.56 6.86 6.09
C LEU A 238 -10.56 6.06 5.23
N SER A 239 -10.33 6.05 3.93
CA SER A 239 -10.99 5.14 2.99
C SER A 239 -10.60 3.68 3.27
N GLY A 240 -11.38 2.73 2.76
CA GLY A 240 -11.07 1.29 2.91
C GLY A 240 -9.67 0.92 2.39
N GLY A 241 -9.27 1.46 1.25
CA GLY A 241 -7.94 1.25 0.68
C GLY A 241 -6.80 1.86 1.51
N GLU A 242 -7.03 3.00 2.16
CA GLU A 242 -6.06 3.61 3.07
C GLU A 242 -5.94 2.79 4.36
N ARG A 243 -7.05 2.29 4.90
CA ARG A 243 -7.01 1.36 6.04
C ARG A 243 -6.23 0.09 5.72
N ALA A 244 -6.45 -0.50 4.54
CA ALA A 244 -5.69 -1.67 4.09
C ALA A 244 -4.17 -1.35 3.99
N ARG A 245 -3.79 -0.17 3.48
CA ARG A 245 -2.39 0.28 3.45
C ARG A 245 -1.79 0.47 4.85
N LEU A 246 -2.55 1.00 5.80
CA LEU A 246 -2.10 1.14 7.18
C LEU A 246 -1.89 -0.22 7.84
N LEU A 247 -2.79 -1.17 7.62
CA LEU A 247 -2.63 -2.54 8.08
C LEU A 247 -1.38 -3.19 7.49
N LEU A 248 -1.15 -2.98 6.20
CA LEU A 248 0.06 -3.46 5.54
C LEU A 248 1.31 -2.82 6.15
N ALA A 249 1.28 -1.51 6.46
CA ALA A 249 2.37 -0.84 7.17
C ALA A 249 2.66 -1.50 8.51
N ARG A 250 1.64 -1.77 9.34
CA ARG A 250 1.83 -2.46 10.62
C ARG A 250 2.50 -3.82 10.45
N ILE A 251 2.02 -4.63 9.52
CA ILE A 251 2.55 -5.98 9.28
C ILE A 251 3.99 -5.92 8.78
N MET A 252 4.30 -4.99 7.87
CA MET A 252 5.64 -4.84 7.31
C MET A 252 6.67 -4.22 8.27
N ALA A 253 6.21 -3.62 9.38
CA ALA A 253 7.10 -3.15 10.44
C ALA A 253 7.72 -4.31 11.23
N HIS A 254 7.02 -5.44 11.31
CA HIS A 254 7.55 -6.62 12.00
C HIS A 254 8.61 -7.32 11.15
N PRO A 255 9.68 -7.82 11.77
CA PRO A 255 10.59 -8.72 11.10
C PRO A 255 9.80 -9.96 10.67
N SER A 256 9.77 -10.24 9.39
CA SER A 256 9.09 -11.43 8.86
C SER A 256 9.85 -11.97 7.66
N ASN A 257 9.86 -13.29 7.53
CA ASN A 257 10.46 -13.99 6.40
C ASN A 257 9.46 -14.87 5.63
N LEU A 258 8.21 -14.91 6.09
CA LEU A 258 7.05 -15.44 5.39
C LEU A 258 5.87 -14.48 5.51
N LEU A 259 5.41 -13.97 4.37
CA LEU A 259 4.23 -13.10 4.30
C LEU A 259 3.06 -13.88 3.71
N VAL A 260 1.95 -13.91 4.44
CA VAL A 260 0.69 -14.53 4.03
C VAL A 260 -0.35 -13.44 3.86
N LEU A 261 -0.92 -13.33 2.66
CA LEU A 261 -1.94 -12.34 2.32
C LEU A 261 -3.26 -13.06 2.03
N ASP A 262 -4.28 -12.83 2.85
CA ASP A 262 -5.64 -13.35 2.65
C ASP A 262 -6.55 -12.19 2.24
N GLU A 263 -7.02 -12.20 0.99
CA GLU A 263 -7.84 -11.14 0.35
C GLU A 263 -7.27 -9.71 0.55
N PRO A 264 -6.05 -9.43 0.07
CA PRO A 264 -5.38 -8.15 0.25
C PRO A 264 -6.00 -6.99 -0.55
#